data_b7e9bc88b05b201c920729491e104274
#
_entry.id   b7e9bc88b05b201c920729491e104274
#
_cell.length_a   1.000
_cell.length_b   1.000
_cell.length_c   1.000
_cell.angle_alpha   90.00
_cell.angle_beta   90.00
_cell.angle_gamma   90.00
#
_symmetry.space_group_name_H-M   'P 1'
#
loop_
_entity.id
_entity.type
_entity.pdbx_description
1 polymer ?
#
loop_
_entity_poly.entity_id
_entity_poly.type
_entity_poly.pdbx_seq_one_letter_code
_entity_poly.pdbx_strand_id
1 'polypeptide(L)'
;MITYKETKKLVSWLEAMDALRAGHFLKEAQVGDTFLGSKNAVLLSRSAYIEGLGYGVKAVTAIAENSKRGLPTVQGAMMVYEPITGELSAIIESKLITEIKTASDSILGAKLLARENSKHLLIIGAGTVAESLIYAYSKAFPDLEKITIWARNIEKAEILINKIKGLSPTIE
;
A
#
# COMPACT_ATOMS: atom_id res chain seq x y z
N MET A 1 -6.53 -18.25 -3.73
CA MET A 1 -5.70 -17.15 -3.17
C MET A 1 -5.46 -16.15 -4.28
N ILE A 2 -5.64 -14.86 -3.99
CA ILE A 2 -5.37 -13.76 -4.91
C ILE A 2 -3.91 -13.36 -4.75
N THR A 3 -3.10 -13.55 -5.78
CA THR A 3 -1.66 -13.30 -5.71
C THR A 3 -1.29 -11.92 -6.28
N TYR A 4 -0.19 -11.36 -5.79
CA TYR A 4 0.36 -10.10 -6.29
C TYR A 4 0.68 -10.16 -7.79
N LYS A 5 1.28 -11.26 -8.24
CA LYS A 5 1.74 -11.42 -9.63
C LYS A 5 0.57 -11.37 -10.63
N GLU A 6 -0.56 -11.98 -10.29
CA GLU A 6 -1.71 -12.09 -11.16
C GLU A 6 -2.55 -10.81 -11.19
N THR A 7 -2.62 -10.09 -10.07
CA THR A 7 -3.63 -9.03 -9.89
C THR A 7 -3.08 -7.61 -9.84
N LYS A 8 -1.78 -7.40 -9.60
CA LYS A 8 -1.22 -6.03 -9.45
C LYS A 8 -1.51 -5.08 -10.61
N LYS A 9 -1.70 -5.62 -11.83
CA LYS A 9 -2.00 -4.82 -13.03
C LYS A 9 -3.50 -4.56 -13.23
N LEU A 10 -4.35 -5.27 -12.51
CA LEU A 10 -5.81 -5.20 -12.62
C LEU A 10 -6.41 -4.19 -11.65
N VAL A 11 -5.67 -3.80 -10.62
CA VAL A 11 -6.17 -2.88 -9.58
C VAL A 11 -5.85 -1.44 -9.96
N SER A 12 -6.88 -0.61 -9.99
CA SER A 12 -6.77 0.82 -10.20
C SER A 12 -6.49 1.54 -8.88
N TRP A 13 -5.48 2.42 -8.87
CA TRP A 13 -5.17 3.27 -7.72
C TRP A 13 -6.35 4.18 -7.33
N LEU A 14 -7.08 4.70 -8.33
CA LEU A 14 -8.21 5.59 -8.10
C LEU A 14 -9.41 4.83 -7.54
N GLU A 15 -9.75 3.66 -8.08
CA GLU A 15 -10.81 2.81 -7.53
C GLU A 15 -10.50 2.37 -6.09
N ALA A 16 -9.25 2.04 -5.79
CA ALA A 16 -8.84 1.70 -4.43
C ALA A 16 -8.92 2.93 -3.49
N MET A 17 -8.56 4.12 -3.97
CA MET A 17 -8.74 5.38 -3.23
C MET A 17 -10.23 5.64 -2.94
N ASP A 18 -11.10 5.47 -3.93
CA ASP A 18 -12.54 5.69 -3.77
C ASP A 18 -13.16 4.68 -2.81
N ALA A 19 -12.72 3.41 -2.86
CA ALA A 19 -13.12 2.40 -1.91
C ALA A 19 -12.71 2.74 -0.47
N LEU A 20 -11.47 3.23 -0.27
CA LEU A 20 -11.01 3.71 1.03
C LEU A 20 -11.85 4.91 1.51
N ARG A 21 -12.09 5.88 0.62
CA ARG A 21 -12.94 7.02 0.93
C ARG A 21 -14.35 6.59 1.36
N ALA A 22 -14.96 5.66 0.62
CA ALA A 22 -16.27 5.11 0.99
C ALA A 22 -16.23 4.41 2.35
N GLY A 23 -15.17 3.66 2.64
CA GLY A 23 -14.96 3.00 3.93
C GLY A 23 -14.92 3.96 5.12
N HIS A 24 -14.37 5.18 4.93
CA HIS A 24 -14.35 6.20 5.99
C HIS A 24 -15.72 6.79 6.37
N PHE A 25 -16.75 6.58 5.57
CA PHE A 25 -18.13 6.97 5.89
C PHE A 25 -18.92 5.86 6.61
N LEU A 26 -18.34 4.66 6.72
CA LEU A 26 -18.93 3.58 7.50
C LEU A 26 -18.74 3.81 9.00
N LYS A 27 -19.42 2.98 9.81
CA LYS A 27 -19.20 2.98 11.26
C LYS A 27 -17.74 2.69 11.60
N GLU A 28 -17.30 3.21 12.73
CA GLU A 28 -15.94 2.96 13.25
C GLU A 28 -15.64 1.47 13.33
N ALA A 29 -14.46 1.09 12.84
CA ALA A 29 -14.02 -0.28 12.86
C ALA A 29 -13.70 -0.74 14.29
N GLN A 30 -14.17 -1.92 14.66
CA GLN A 30 -13.61 -2.65 15.81
C GLN A 30 -12.29 -3.28 15.35
N VAL A 31 -11.18 -2.99 16.05
CA VAL A 31 -9.84 -3.45 15.67
C VAL A 31 -9.19 -4.19 16.84
N GLY A 32 -8.58 -5.33 16.56
CA GLY A 32 -7.76 -6.08 17.49
C GLY A 32 -6.39 -6.39 16.89
N ASP A 33 -5.32 -6.10 17.65
CA ASP A 33 -3.94 -6.38 17.26
C ASP A 33 -3.30 -7.41 18.19
N THR A 34 -2.54 -8.32 17.59
CA THR A 34 -1.70 -9.28 18.31
C THR A 34 -0.28 -9.23 17.76
N PHE A 35 0.70 -9.08 18.65
CA PHE A 35 2.12 -9.09 18.33
C PHE A 35 2.77 -10.26 19.05
N LEU A 36 3.41 -11.16 18.32
CA LEU A 36 4.12 -12.33 18.87
C LEU A 36 5.52 -12.41 18.27
N GLY A 37 6.50 -12.66 19.10
CA GLY A 37 7.88 -12.84 18.67
C GLY A 37 8.87 -11.92 19.37
N SER A 38 10.00 -11.64 18.69
CA SER A 38 11.09 -10.83 19.21
C SER A 38 11.18 -9.48 18.49
N LYS A 39 12.06 -8.58 18.98
CA LYS A 39 12.31 -7.27 18.36
C LYS A 39 12.66 -7.35 16.86
N ASN A 40 13.31 -8.43 16.41
CA ASN A 40 13.81 -8.57 15.03
C ASN A 40 12.99 -9.55 14.19
N ALA A 41 12.04 -10.26 14.78
CA ALA A 41 11.21 -11.25 14.12
C ALA A 41 9.84 -11.29 14.82
N VAL A 42 8.84 -10.66 14.23
CA VAL A 42 7.51 -10.53 14.81
C VAL A 42 6.45 -11.06 13.84
N LEU A 43 5.44 -11.75 14.38
CA LEU A 43 4.16 -11.98 13.75
C LEU A 43 3.21 -10.88 14.24
N LEU A 44 2.68 -10.10 13.30
CA LEU A 44 1.59 -9.17 13.54
C LEU A 44 0.31 -9.75 12.95
N SER A 45 -0.73 -9.86 13.75
CA SER A 45 -2.10 -10.13 13.30
C SER A 45 -2.98 -8.95 13.66
N ARG A 46 -3.63 -8.36 12.67
CA ARG A 46 -4.65 -7.32 12.84
C ARG A 46 -5.98 -7.84 12.34
N SER A 47 -6.95 -7.94 13.24
CA SER A 47 -8.33 -8.28 12.94
C SER A 47 -9.18 -7.02 12.95
N ALA A 48 -10.14 -6.91 12.05
CA ALA A 48 -11.08 -5.81 12.00
C ALA A 48 -12.49 -6.29 11.66
N TYR A 49 -13.48 -5.61 12.24
CA TYR A 49 -14.89 -5.72 11.88
C TYR A 49 -15.44 -4.32 11.60
N ILE A 50 -16.13 -4.18 10.49
CA ILE A 50 -16.87 -2.96 10.14
C ILE A 50 -18.31 -3.35 9.85
N GLU A 51 -19.25 -2.75 10.57
CA GLU A 51 -20.68 -2.99 10.36
C GLU A 51 -21.08 -2.64 8.93
N GLY A 52 -21.75 -3.58 8.25
CA GLY A 52 -22.13 -3.46 6.84
C GLY A 52 -21.06 -3.87 5.84
N LEU A 53 -19.77 -4.02 6.24
CA LEU A 53 -18.70 -4.47 5.37
C LEU A 53 -18.21 -5.88 5.67
N GLY A 54 -18.20 -6.30 6.96
CA GLY A 54 -17.80 -7.63 7.37
C GLY A 54 -16.51 -7.69 8.14
N TYR A 55 -15.82 -8.83 8.07
CA TYR A 55 -14.62 -9.13 8.87
C TYR A 55 -13.40 -9.28 7.98
N GLY A 56 -12.25 -8.88 8.51
CA GLY A 56 -10.97 -9.07 7.87
C GLY A 56 -9.86 -9.37 8.87
N VAL A 57 -8.91 -10.20 8.48
CA VAL A 57 -7.70 -10.49 9.26
C VAL A 57 -6.50 -10.39 8.36
N LYS A 58 -5.58 -9.48 8.68
CA LYS A 58 -4.26 -9.42 8.04
C LYS A 58 -3.22 -9.99 8.99
N ALA A 59 -2.61 -11.10 8.63
CA ALA A 59 -1.52 -11.73 9.37
C ALA A 59 -0.23 -11.65 8.56
N VAL A 60 0.82 -11.03 9.13
CA VAL A 60 2.13 -10.86 8.48
C VAL A 60 3.27 -11.13 9.45
N THR A 61 4.33 -11.74 8.96
CA THR A 61 5.61 -11.77 9.64
C THR A 61 6.48 -10.60 9.20
N ALA A 62 7.20 -9.98 10.12
CA ALA A 62 8.23 -8.98 9.82
C ALA A 62 9.55 -9.49 10.38
N ILE A 63 10.46 -9.92 9.47
CA ILE A 63 11.75 -10.53 9.83
C ILE A 63 12.87 -9.72 9.21
N ALA A 64 13.59 -8.96 10.03
CA ALA A 64 14.63 -8.03 9.58
C ALA A 64 15.76 -8.71 8.80
N GLU A 65 16.16 -9.91 9.22
CA GLU A 65 17.25 -10.67 8.59
C GLU A 65 16.94 -11.16 7.17
N ASN A 66 15.67 -11.16 6.75
CA ASN A 66 15.28 -11.57 5.40
C ASN A 66 15.92 -10.70 4.32
N SER A 67 16.16 -9.42 4.59
CA SER A 67 16.84 -8.52 3.66
C SER A 67 18.23 -9.00 3.27
N LYS A 68 18.97 -9.62 4.22
CA LYS A 68 20.30 -10.20 3.97
C LYS A 68 20.25 -11.48 3.14
N ARG A 69 19.08 -12.13 3.09
CA ARG A 69 18.83 -13.35 2.33
C ARG A 69 18.16 -13.11 0.97
N GLY A 70 17.98 -11.84 0.60
CA GLY A 70 17.26 -11.47 -0.63
C GLY A 70 15.75 -11.75 -0.58
N LEU A 71 15.20 -11.97 0.62
CA LEU A 71 13.79 -12.23 0.84
C LEU A 71 13.05 -10.95 1.30
N PRO A 72 11.74 -10.83 1.03
CA PRO A 72 10.93 -9.75 1.58
C PRO A 72 10.96 -9.78 3.11
N THR A 73 11.14 -8.60 3.73
CA THR A 73 11.13 -8.49 5.20
C THR A 73 9.73 -8.69 5.78
N VAL A 74 8.68 -8.36 5.03
CA VAL A 74 7.28 -8.54 5.43
C VAL A 74 6.61 -9.51 4.47
N GLN A 75 6.00 -10.57 5.01
CA GLN A 75 5.30 -11.60 4.25
C GLN A 75 4.05 -12.05 5.00
N GLY A 76 3.00 -12.42 4.27
CA GLY A 76 1.75 -12.91 4.86
C GLY A 76 0.56 -12.75 3.92
N ALA A 77 -0.63 -12.80 4.50
CA ALA A 77 -1.89 -12.69 3.76
C ALA A 77 -2.94 -11.90 4.55
N MET A 78 -3.97 -11.46 3.83
CA MET A 78 -5.22 -10.96 4.36
C MET A 78 -6.33 -11.95 4.04
N MET A 79 -7.12 -12.30 5.05
CA MET A 79 -8.35 -13.07 4.92
C MET A 79 -9.54 -12.13 5.03
N VAL A 80 -10.54 -12.33 4.18
CA VAL A 80 -11.80 -11.57 4.17
C VAL A 80 -12.94 -12.55 4.31
N TYR A 81 -13.92 -12.21 5.14
CA TYR A 81 -15.05 -13.07 5.45
C TYR A 81 -16.37 -12.37 5.15
N GLU A 82 -17.34 -13.15 4.73
CA GLU A 82 -18.70 -12.67 4.49
C GLU A 82 -19.35 -12.13 5.77
N PRO A 83 -20.01 -10.97 5.69
CA PRO A 83 -20.56 -10.31 6.88
C PRO A 83 -21.71 -11.09 7.55
N ILE A 84 -22.47 -11.88 6.79
CA ILE A 84 -23.68 -12.56 7.26
C ILE A 84 -23.38 -14.01 7.65
N THR A 85 -22.69 -14.74 6.78
CA THR A 85 -22.45 -16.18 6.97
C THR A 85 -21.14 -16.48 7.71
N GLY A 86 -20.19 -15.55 7.69
CA GLY A 86 -18.84 -15.76 8.22
C GLY A 86 -17.97 -16.66 7.33
N GLU A 87 -18.43 -17.02 6.15
CA GLU A 87 -17.64 -17.82 5.22
C GLU A 87 -16.40 -17.06 4.73
N LEU A 88 -15.30 -17.78 4.52
CA LEU A 88 -14.09 -17.23 3.97
C LEU A 88 -14.30 -16.87 2.49
N SER A 89 -14.38 -15.56 2.19
CA SER A 89 -14.57 -15.05 0.82
C SER A 89 -13.28 -15.01 0.02
N ALA A 90 -12.18 -14.57 0.64
CA ALA A 90 -10.92 -14.39 -0.06
C ALA A 90 -9.70 -14.54 0.86
N ILE A 91 -8.60 -15.03 0.27
CA ILE A 91 -7.25 -14.93 0.81
C ILE A 91 -6.42 -14.11 -0.18
N ILE A 92 -5.83 -13.01 0.28
CA ILE A 92 -5.13 -12.05 -0.56
C ILE A 92 -3.68 -11.93 -0.07
N GLU A 93 -2.72 -12.04 -0.98
CA GLU A 93 -1.29 -11.85 -0.64
C GLU A 93 -1.06 -10.46 -0.05
N SER A 94 -0.40 -10.41 1.12
CA SER A 94 -0.23 -9.17 1.90
C SER A 94 0.52 -8.07 1.14
N LYS A 95 1.41 -8.45 0.22
CA LYS A 95 2.16 -7.52 -0.62
C LYS A 95 1.21 -6.68 -1.47
N LEU A 96 0.22 -7.31 -2.11
CA LEU A 96 -0.78 -6.62 -2.94
C LEU A 96 -1.53 -5.56 -2.12
N ILE A 97 -2.10 -5.98 -0.99
CA ILE A 97 -2.86 -5.08 -0.11
C ILE A 97 -1.98 -3.95 0.44
N THR A 98 -0.74 -4.27 0.86
CA THR A 98 0.14 -3.27 1.45
C THR A 98 0.52 -2.18 0.45
N GLU A 99 0.86 -2.54 -0.78
CA GLU A 99 1.22 -1.56 -1.81
C GLU A 99 0.01 -0.71 -2.20
N ILE A 100 -1.11 -1.34 -2.54
CA ILE A 100 -2.30 -0.63 -3.03
C ILE A 100 -2.89 0.25 -1.93
N LYS A 101 -3.16 -0.31 -0.75
CA LYS A 101 -3.74 0.44 0.36
C LYS A 101 -2.89 1.64 0.74
N THR A 102 -1.58 1.46 0.87
CA THR A 102 -0.69 2.53 1.34
C THR A 102 -0.61 3.68 0.33
N ALA A 103 -0.48 3.38 -0.95
CA ALA A 103 -0.41 4.42 -1.96
C ALA A 103 -1.78 5.11 -2.17
N SER A 104 -2.89 4.34 -2.14
CA SER A 104 -4.24 4.89 -2.30
C SER A 104 -4.66 5.75 -1.11
N ASP A 105 -4.29 5.39 0.12
CA ASP A 105 -4.47 6.24 1.31
C ASP A 105 -3.72 7.57 1.17
N SER A 106 -2.47 7.50 0.68
CA SER A 106 -1.66 8.69 0.49
C SER A 106 -2.25 9.65 -0.54
N ILE A 107 -2.75 9.15 -1.68
CA ILE A 107 -3.40 10.01 -2.66
C ILE A 107 -4.77 10.52 -2.17
N LEU A 108 -5.50 9.75 -1.37
CA LEU A 108 -6.73 10.21 -0.73
C LEU A 108 -6.45 11.39 0.21
N GLY A 109 -5.46 11.26 1.09
CA GLY A 109 -5.03 12.34 1.98
C GLY A 109 -4.57 13.58 1.19
N ALA A 110 -3.80 13.38 0.12
CA ALA A 110 -3.35 14.48 -0.73
C ALA A 110 -4.50 15.17 -1.48
N LYS A 111 -5.49 14.43 -1.96
CA LYS A 111 -6.72 15.02 -2.59
C LYS A 111 -7.50 15.90 -1.63
N LEU A 112 -7.44 15.63 -0.33
CA LEU A 112 -8.15 16.40 0.69
C LEU A 112 -7.35 17.57 1.24
N LEU A 113 -6.01 17.48 1.24
CA LEU A 113 -5.15 18.38 2.02
C LEU A 113 -4.12 19.16 1.18
N ALA A 114 -3.75 18.67 0.00
CA ALA A 114 -2.77 19.37 -0.83
C ALA A 114 -3.40 20.57 -1.52
N ARG A 115 -2.55 21.55 -1.86
CA ARG A 115 -2.97 22.69 -2.67
C ARG A 115 -3.34 22.21 -4.08
N GLU A 116 -4.43 22.72 -4.64
CA GLU A 116 -4.95 22.31 -5.95
C GLU A 116 -3.95 22.53 -7.09
N ASN A 117 -3.13 23.57 -7.00
CA ASN A 117 -2.12 23.92 -7.99
C ASN A 117 -0.73 23.29 -7.74
N SER A 118 -0.64 22.26 -6.92
CA SER A 118 0.62 21.57 -6.66
C SER A 118 1.16 20.89 -7.92
N LYS A 119 2.40 21.22 -8.30
CA LYS A 119 3.08 20.72 -9.50
C LYS A 119 4.26 19.82 -9.19
N HIS A 120 4.71 19.80 -7.95
CA HIS A 120 5.89 19.08 -7.52
C HIS A 120 5.59 18.19 -6.33
N LEU A 121 5.95 16.91 -6.44
CA LEU A 121 5.89 15.91 -5.38
C LEU A 121 7.30 15.55 -4.93
N LEU A 122 7.55 15.57 -3.62
CA LEU A 122 8.75 15.01 -3.01
C LEU A 122 8.43 13.67 -2.35
N ILE A 123 9.16 12.62 -2.72
CA ILE A 123 9.09 11.30 -2.10
C ILE A 123 10.37 11.04 -1.31
N ILE A 124 10.24 10.77 -0.01
CA ILE A 124 11.36 10.46 0.87
C ILE A 124 11.47 8.96 1.03
N GLY A 125 12.44 8.36 0.35
CA GLY A 125 12.70 6.92 0.30
C GLY A 125 12.68 6.37 -1.12
N ALA A 126 13.36 5.25 -1.36
CA ALA A 126 13.46 4.57 -2.66
C ALA A 126 13.14 3.07 -2.54
N GLY A 127 12.11 2.73 -1.73
CA GLY A 127 11.65 1.35 -1.53
C GLY A 127 10.41 1.02 -2.38
N THR A 128 9.83 -0.15 -2.13
CA THR A 128 8.64 -0.65 -2.83
C THR A 128 7.45 0.33 -2.76
N VAL A 129 7.25 0.96 -1.60
CA VAL A 129 6.17 1.95 -1.41
C VAL A 129 6.41 3.21 -2.26
N ALA A 130 7.68 3.65 -2.40
CA ALA A 130 8.01 4.81 -3.24
C ALA A 130 7.61 4.58 -4.70
N GLU A 131 7.88 3.38 -5.25
CA GLU A 131 7.44 3.00 -6.60
C GLU A 131 5.91 3.09 -6.73
N SER A 132 5.18 2.52 -5.78
CA SER A 132 3.71 2.56 -5.76
C SER A 132 3.18 3.99 -5.68
N LEU A 133 3.79 4.85 -4.85
CA LEU A 133 3.43 6.26 -4.73
C LEU A 133 3.62 7.02 -6.04
N ILE A 134 4.74 6.80 -6.75
CA ILE A 134 4.99 7.46 -8.03
C ILE A 134 3.86 7.18 -9.01
N TYR A 135 3.49 5.89 -9.18
CA TYR A 135 2.40 5.53 -10.08
C TYR A 135 1.03 6.06 -9.63
N ALA A 136 0.72 5.96 -8.33
CA ALA A 136 -0.54 6.42 -7.77
C ALA A 136 -0.72 7.93 -7.91
N TYR A 137 0.31 8.73 -7.56
CA TYR A 137 0.27 10.18 -7.67
C TYR A 137 0.24 10.65 -9.13
N SER A 138 1.00 10.04 -10.04
CA SER A 138 0.95 10.36 -11.47
C SER A 138 -0.45 10.12 -12.06
N LYS A 139 -1.21 9.16 -11.54
CA LYS A 139 -2.60 8.92 -11.97
C LYS A 139 -3.60 9.85 -11.30
N ALA A 140 -3.43 10.12 -10.01
CA ALA A 140 -4.36 10.95 -9.24
C ALA A 140 -4.18 12.45 -9.49
N PHE A 141 -2.99 12.89 -9.87
CA PHE A 141 -2.62 14.29 -10.10
C PHE A 141 -2.00 14.45 -11.49
N PRO A 142 -2.80 14.47 -12.56
CA PRO A 142 -2.29 14.53 -13.94
C PRO A 142 -1.51 15.82 -14.26
N ASP A 143 -1.73 16.87 -13.47
CA ASP A 143 -1.03 18.15 -13.60
C ASP A 143 0.32 18.21 -12.88
N LEU A 144 0.78 17.12 -12.26
CA LEU A 144 2.12 17.04 -11.71
C LEU A 144 3.15 17.14 -12.84
N GLU A 145 4.11 18.04 -12.68
CA GLU A 145 5.19 18.30 -13.62
C GLU A 145 6.47 17.58 -13.20
N LYS A 146 6.68 17.42 -11.87
CA LYS A 146 7.92 16.90 -11.32
C LYS A 146 7.70 16.01 -10.09
N ILE A 147 8.45 14.90 -10.01
CA ILE A 147 8.57 14.06 -8.83
C ILE A 147 10.05 13.94 -8.48
N THR A 148 10.42 14.41 -7.29
CA THR A 148 11.78 14.26 -6.77
C THR A 148 11.82 13.12 -5.76
N ILE A 149 12.82 12.23 -5.89
CA ILE A 149 13.06 11.13 -4.97
C ILE A 149 14.30 11.44 -4.13
N TRP A 150 14.09 11.60 -2.83
CA TRP A 150 15.21 11.72 -1.91
C TRP A 150 15.46 10.40 -1.18
N ALA A 151 16.68 9.90 -1.15
CA ALA A 151 17.05 8.70 -0.41
C ALA A 151 18.44 8.80 0.18
N ARG A 152 18.66 8.15 1.35
CA ARG A 152 20.01 8.08 1.96
C ARG A 152 21.03 7.34 1.08
N ASN A 153 20.58 6.40 0.28
CA ASN A 153 21.39 5.68 -0.70
C ASN A 153 20.92 6.12 -2.10
N ILE A 154 21.77 6.89 -2.76
CA ILE A 154 21.48 7.46 -4.08
C ILE A 154 21.32 6.38 -5.15
N GLU A 155 22.13 5.31 -5.11
CA GLU A 155 22.05 4.21 -6.07
C GLU A 155 20.66 3.56 -6.11
N LYS A 156 20.00 3.44 -4.94
CA LYS A 156 18.62 2.93 -4.85
C LYS A 156 17.62 3.87 -5.51
N ALA A 157 17.82 5.17 -5.39
CA ALA A 157 16.98 6.16 -6.07
C ALA A 157 17.16 6.08 -7.58
N GLU A 158 18.41 6.01 -8.06
CA GLU A 158 18.73 5.86 -9.48
C GLU A 158 18.15 4.57 -10.08
N ILE A 159 18.26 3.43 -9.36
CA ILE A 159 17.64 2.17 -9.78
C ILE A 159 16.13 2.33 -9.91
N LEU A 160 15.48 3.00 -8.93
CA LEU A 160 14.06 3.24 -8.97
C LEU A 160 13.66 4.13 -10.15
N ILE A 161 14.37 5.24 -10.39
CA ILE A 161 14.13 6.15 -11.53
C ILE A 161 14.29 5.39 -12.84
N ASN A 162 15.35 4.61 -13.01
CA ASN A 162 15.60 3.83 -14.21
C ASN A 162 14.54 2.74 -14.48
N LYS A 163 13.91 2.23 -13.42
CA LYS A 163 12.82 1.25 -13.51
C LYS A 163 11.51 1.87 -13.99
N ILE A 164 11.28 3.15 -13.65
CA ILE A 164 10.03 3.85 -13.93
C ILE A 164 10.19 4.61 -15.25
N LYS A 165 9.48 4.15 -16.28
CA LYS A 165 9.50 4.77 -17.61
C LYS A 165 8.09 5.13 -18.06
N GLY A 166 8.00 6.16 -18.92
CA GLY A 166 6.75 6.49 -19.62
C GLY A 166 5.70 7.19 -18.77
N LEU A 167 6.08 7.83 -17.66
CA LEU A 167 5.21 8.72 -16.90
C LEU A 167 5.35 10.17 -17.39
N SER A 168 4.24 10.93 -17.27
CA SER A 168 4.19 12.34 -17.68
C SER A 168 5.07 13.26 -16.82
N PRO A 169 5.07 13.18 -15.45
CA PRO A 169 5.96 14.02 -14.67
C PRO A 169 7.41 13.62 -14.86
N THR A 170 8.31 14.61 -14.87
CA THR A 170 9.76 14.38 -14.80
C THR A 170 10.11 13.76 -13.44
N ILE A 171 10.92 12.69 -13.44
CA ILE A 171 11.34 12.01 -12.21
C ILE A 171 12.85 12.18 -12.05
N GLU A 172 13.28 12.70 -10.92
CA GLU A 172 14.67 12.93 -10.56
C GLU A 172 15.03 12.47 -9.14
#